data_49057502b663f03626b4929794c0920b
#
_entry.id   49057502b663f03626b4929794c0920b
#
_cell.length_a   1.000
_cell.length_b   1.000
_cell.length_c   1.000
_cell.angle_alpha   90.00
_cell.angle_beta   90.00
_cell.angle_gamma   90.00
#
_symmetry.space_group_name_H-M   'P 1'
#
loop_
_entity.id
_entity.type
_entity.pdbx_description
1 polymer ?
#
loop_
_entity_poly.entity_id
_entity_poly.type
_entity_poly.pdbx_seq_one_letter_code
_entity_poly.pdbx_strand_id
1 'polypeptide(L)'
;MDKTGKPTTKQNRRSLACLDLVNLFQADTQTGVGPFLAVYLLATRHWDPGRIGIAMFAQGIAVVVTQTPAGAIVDAFKTKRMMIALASLGVAAASIAIVHLDGIGTVIAAQVMVGVSSVIIPLAIVALTMGLVKREGFAGRMGRNEAFNHGGNVFGATLAGILSRVVNQSAIFYFAAAMGVATAASSMAIREGGIDHRAAREARQNSPEDSDGAPQVTGWREILADRRLLIFAGCVILFHFANAAMLPILGELLATVDHANSALYMAACIIVAQAVMTPVALLAGRYAERWGRKRVLVIGFAVLPIRGLLYTMVRNPHALVAIQILDGVGAGIFGVVSVIVVADLARGTGRFNFIQGAINTGVSIGASISNLMTGFIVKRSGYNSGFVVLAIIAAVALASLLFAMPETKGIGDNHGS
;
A
#
# COMPACT_ATOMS: atom_id res chain seq x y z
N MET A 1 6.85 3.29 37.02
CA MET A 1 6.72 4.76 36.95
C MET A 1 7.78 5.34 37.87
N ASP A 2 8.42 6.43 37.44
CA ASP A 2 9.25 7.21 38.35
C ASP A 2 8.34 7.99 39.31
N LYS A 3 8.94 8.68 40.33
CA LYS A 3 8.20 9.46 41.33
C LYS A 3 7.35 10.60 40.74
N THR A 4 7.47 10.89 39.43
CA THR A 4 6.74 11.94 38.69
C THR A 4 5.63 11.36 37.81
N GLY A 5 5.34 10.06 37.89
CA GLY A 5 4.33 9.38 37.03
C GLY A 5 4.77 9.16 35.58
N LYS A 6 6.01 9.50 35.21
CA LYS A 6 6.55 9.29 33.86
C LYS A 6 6.99 7.83 33.67
N PRO A 7 6.81 7.27 32.47
CA PRO A 7 7.25 5.91 32.21
C PRO A 7 8.76 5.80 32.34
N THR A 8 9.24 4.75 33.02
CA THR A 8 10.68 4.48 33.11
C THR A 8 11.25 4.16 31.72
N THR A 9 12.56 4.36 31.53
CA THR A 9 13.26 4.03 30.27
C THR A 9 12.99 2.58 29.81
N LYS A 10 12.86 1.64 30.75
CA LYS A 10 12.53 0.22 30.48
C LYS A 10 11.10 0.03 29.97
N GLN A 11 10.14 0.81 30.48
CA GLN A 11 8.74 0.75 30.07
C GLN A 11 8.53 1.33 28.65
N ASN A 12 9.26 2.41 28.33
CA ASN A 12 9.26 2.99 26.99
C ASN A 12 9.86 2.01 25.96
N ARG A 13 10.97 1.34 26.28
CA ARG A 13 11.56 0.30 25.41
C ARG A 13 10.59 -0.84 25.12
N ARG A 14 9.81 -1.29 26.11
CA ARG A 14 8.81 -2.34 25.91
C ARG A 14 7.69 -1.89 24.97
N SER A 15 7.14 -0.69 25.14
CA SER A 15 6.10 -0.14 24.24
C SER A 15 6.62 0.01 22.82
N LEU A 16 7.87 0.43 22.64
CA LEU A 16 8.49 0.52 21.31
C LEU A 16 8.73 -0.85 20.66
N ALA A 17 9.10 -1.88 21.43
CA ALA A 17 9.21 -3.24 20.93
C ALA A 17 7.84 -3.81 20.53
N CYS A 18 6.79 -3.53 21.30
CA CYS A 18 5.42 -3.90 20.91
C CYS A 18 5.00 -3.20 19.61
N LEU A 19 5.41 -1.95 19.40
CA LEU A 19 5.15 -1.23 18.15
C LEU A 19 5.94 -1.83 16.96
N ASP A 20 7.14 -2.36 17.18
CA ASP A 20 7.87 -3.15 16.16
C ASP A 20 7.06 -4.38 15.74
N LEU A 21 6.53 -5.13 16.72
CA LEU A 21 5.69 -6.30 16.47
C LEU A 21 4.37 -5.94 15.77
N VAL A 22 3.74 -4.83 16.13
CA VAL A 22 2.55 -4.32 15.41
C VAL A 22 2.87 -4.12 13.93
N ASN A 23 3.99 -3.45 13.61
CA ASN A 23 4.37 -3.21 12.21
C ASN A 23 4.75 -4.51 11.47
N LEU A 24 5.38 -5.47 12.15
CA LEU A 24 5.73 -6.77 11.58
C LEU A 24 4.48 -7.58 11.22
N PHE A 25 3.56 -7.75 12.19
CA PHE A 25 2.40 -8.62 12.00
C PHE A 25 1.30 -7.99 11.15
N GLN A 26 1.12 -6.67 11.20
CA GLN A 26 0.12 -5.99 10.40
C GLN A 26 0.46 -5.95 8.90
N ALA A 27 1.72 -6.08 8.53
CA ALA A 27 2.15 -6.06 7.14
C ALA A 27 1.45 -7.16 6.32
N ASP A 28 1.38 -8.38 6.85
CA ASP A 28 0.69 -9.50 6.21
C ASP A 28 -0.84 -9.29 6.11
N THR A 29 -1.44 -8.62 7.08
CA THR A 29 -2.89 -8.34 7.07
C THR A 29 -3.30 -7.34 5.99
N GLN A 30 -2.38 -6.49 5.51
CA GLN A 30 -2.66 -5.49 4.48
C GLN A 30 -2.37 -6.01 3.06
N THR A 31 -1.28 -6.73 2.88
CA THR A 31 -0.77 -7.09 1.55
C THR A 31 -0.82 -8.59 1.28
N GLY A 32 -0.76 -9.44 2.31
CA GLY A 32 -0.66 -10.89 2.18
C GLY A 32 -1.94 -11.54 1.65
N VAL A 33 -3.10 -11.09 2.10
CA VAL A 33 -4.38 -11.73 1.72
C VAL A 33 -4.76 -11.42 0.27
N GLY A 34 -4.52 -10.20 -0.23
CA GLY A 34 -5.01 -9.77 -1.55
C GLY A 34 -4.58 -10.64 -2.73
N PRO A 35 -3.28 -10.78 -3.02
CA PRO A 35 -2.80 -11.61 -4.13
C PRO A 35 -3.08 -13.10 -3.93
N PHE A 36 -2.96 -13.61 -2.70
CA PHE A 36 -3.28 -15.00 -2.38
C PHE A 36 -4.79 -15.28 -2.44
N LEU A 37 -5.64 -14.29 -2.20
CA LEU A 37 -7.09 -14.43 -2.33
C LEU A 37 -7.47 -14.79 -3.77
N ALA A 38 -6.91 -14.12 -4.76
CA ALA A 38 -7.19 -14.40 -6.17
C ALA A 38 -6.83 -15.87 -6.51
N VAL A 39 -5.65 -16.32 -6.08
CA VAL A 39 -5.19 -17.71 -6.23
C VAL A 39 -6.17 -18.69 -5.55
N TYR A 40 -6.55 -18.42 -4.30
CA TYR A 40 -7.45 -19.27 -3.51
C TYR A 40 -8.85 -19.36 -4.12
N LEU A 41 -9.43 -18.22 -4.51
CA LEU A 41 -10.77 -18.19 -5.09
C LEU A 41 -10.82 -18.94 -6.42
N LEU A 42 -9.79 -18.82 -7.26
CA LEU A 42 -9.70 -19.56 -8.51
C LEU A 42 -9.45 -21.05 -8.25
N ALA A 43 -8.41 -21.37 -7.49
CA ALA A 43 -7.93 -22.75 -7.36
C ALA A 43 -8.80 -23.61 -6.43
N THR A 44 -9.29 -23.04 -5.30
CA THR A 44 -10.04 -23.79 -4.28
C THR A 44 -11.55 -23.62 -4.39
N ARG A 45 -12.02 -22.40 -4.71
CA ARG A 45 -13.45 -22.09 -4.81
C ARG A 45 -13.98 -22.14 -6.24
N HIS A 46 -13.09 -22.35 -7.23
CA HIS A 46 -13.44 -22.43 -8.65
C HIS A 46 -14.21 -21.20 -9.17
N TRP A 47 -13.87 -20.02 -8.65
CA TRP A 47 -14.47 -18.78 -9.11
C TRP A 47 -13.87 -18.35 -10.45
N ASP A 48 -14.69 -17.77 -11.28
CA ASP A 48 -14.22 -17.12 -12.50
C ASP A 48 -13.52 -15.78 -12.20
N PRO A 49 -12.59 -15.34 -13.07
CA PRO A 49 -11.84 -14.09 -12.88
C PRO A 49 -12.71 -12.84 -12.72
N GLY A 50 -13.89 -12.82 -13.31
CA GLY A 50 -14.84 -11.71 -13.18
C GLY A 50 -15.37 -11.58 -11.74
N ARG A 51 -15.73 -12.69 -11.09
CA ARG A 51 -16.15 -12.70 -9.68
C ARG A 51 -15.02 -12.32 -8.74
N ILE A 52 -13.79 -12.77 -9.04
CA ILE A 52 -12.58 -12.39 -8.30
C ILE A 52 -12.35 -10.88 -8.42
N GLY A 53 -12.45 -10.33 -9.63
CA GLY A 53 -12.34 -8.89 -9.88
C GLY A 53 -13.36 -8.05 -9.10
N ILE A 54 -14.63 -8.52 -8.98
CA ILE A 54 -15.66 -7.86 -8.16
C ILE A 54 -15.26 -7.86 -6.68
N ALA A 55 -14.76 -8.98 -6.15
CA ALA A 55 -14.34 -9.05 -4.75
C ALA A 55 -13.18 -8.09 -4.45
N MET A 56 -12.18 -8.03 -5.33
CA MET A 56 -11.04 -7.11 -5.18
C MET A 56 -11.44 -5.65 -5.37
N PHE A 57 -12.39 -5.37 -6.27
CA PHE A 57 -12.98 -4.03 -6.43
C PHE A 57 -13.67 -3.57 -5.16
N ALA A 58 -14.40 -4.44 -4.46
CA ALA A 58 -15.08 -4.11 -3.21
C ALA A 58 -14.09 -3.65 -2.11
N GLN A 59 -12.92 -4.29 -2.02
CA GLN A 59 -11.85 -3.82 -1.13
C GLN A 59 -11.38 -2.42 -1.51
N GLY A 60 -11.11 -2.19 -2.78
CA GLY A 60 -10.61 -0.90 -3.27
C GLY A 60 -11.61 0.23 -3.06
N ILE A 61 -12.91 0.01 -3.30
CA ILE A 61 -13.95 0.99 -3.02
C ILE A 61 -14.07 1.28 -1.52
N ALA A 62 -13.95 0.26 -0.67
CA ALA A 62 -13.92 0.44 0.78
C ALA A 62 -12.74 1.33 1.21
N VAL A 63 -11.56 1.15 0.61
CA VAL A 63 -10.40 2.05 0.82
C VAL A 63 -10.75 3.48 0.42
N VAL A 64 -11.26 3.71 -0.79
CA VAL A 64 -11.60 5.06 -1.29
C VAL A 64 -12.59 5.76 -0.39
N VAL A 65 -13.68 5.08 -0.02
CA VAL A 65 -14.74 5.65 0.82
C VAL A 65 -14.23 5.92 2.25
N THR A 66 -13.38 5.05 2.78
CA THR A 66 -12.87 5.17 4.15
C THR A 66 -11.75 6.21 4.26
N GLN A 67 -10.97 6.44 3.21
CA GLN A 67 -9.75 7.25 3.26
C GLN A 67 -10.00 8.70 3.73
N THR A 68 -11.09 9.31 3.30
CA THR A 68 -11.44 10.68 3.69
C THR A 68 -11.89 10.78 5.16
N PRO A 69 -12.86 9.97 5.66
CA PRO A 69 -13.32 10.06 7.04
C PRO A 69 -12.36 9.43 8.05
N ALA A 70 -11.50 8.49 7.63
CA ALA A 70 -10.62 7.75 8.53
C ALA A 70 -9.72 8.67 9.37
N GLY A 71 -9.16 9.72 8.75
CA GLY A 71 -8.35 10.69 9.47
C GLY A 71 -9.11 11.35 10.61
N ALA A 72 -10.33 11.86 10.35
CA ALA A 72 -11.16 12.47 11.37
C ALA A 72 -11.58 11.48 12.46
N ILE A 73 -11.89 10.23 12.07
CA ILE A 73 -12.20 9.15 13.01
C ILE A 73 -11.00 8.85 13.91
N VAL A 74 -9.81 8.67 13.31
CA VAL A 74 -8.58 8.42 14.07
C VAL A 74 -8.31 9.57 15.03
N ASP A 75 -8.46 10.83 14.61
CA ASP A 75 -8.19 11.99 15.47
C ASP A 75 -9.19 12.12 16.63
N ALA A 76 -10.47 11.80 16.40
CA ALA A 76 -11.52 11.87 17.42
C ALA A 76 -11.34 10.84 18.55
N PHE A 77 -10.83 9.65 18.25
CA PHE A 77 -10.67 8.60 19.25
C PHE A 77 -9.34 8.73 20.01
N LYS A 78 -9.39 8.74 21.34
CA LYS A 78 -8.21 8.78 22.22
C LYS A 78 -7.43 7.45 22.22
N THR A 79 -8.11 6.32 22.05
CA THR A 79 -7.55 4.97 22.20
C THR A 79 -7.03 4.38 20.90
N LYS A 80 -5.94 4.95 20.33
CA LYS A 80 -5.34 4.51 19.06
C LYS A 80 -5.00 3.02 19.03
N ARG A 81 -4.47 2.48 20.13
CA ARG A 81 -4.14 1.05 20.28
C ARG A 81 -5.38 0.15 20.14
N MET A 82 -6.53 0.58 20.67
CA MET A 82 -7.78 -0.17 20.55
C MET A 82 -8.33 -0.15 19.12
N MET A 83 -8.15 0.97 18.41
CA MET A 83 -8.52 1.04 16.98
C MET A 83 -7.71 0.05 16.15
N ILE A 84 -6.38 -0.03 16.38
CA ILE A 84 -5.53 -1.04 15.72
C ILE A 84 -6.01 -2.45 16.07
N ALA A 85 -6.29 -2.73 17.34
CA ALA A 85 -6.75 -4.04 17.79
C ALA A 85 -8.07 -4.45 17.13
N LEU A 86 -9.08 -3.58 17.14
CA LEU A 86 -10.40 -3.86 16.57
C LEU A 86 -10.33 -4.05 15.06
N ALA A 87 -9.58 -3.19 14.34
CA ALA A 87 -9.41 -3.31 12.90
C ALA A 87 -8.67 -4.61 12.54
N SER A 88 -7.62 -4.99 13.28
CA SER A 88 -6.88 -6.23 13.05
C SER A 88 -7.71 -7.49 13.38
N LEU A 89 -8.54 -7.46 14.42
CA LEU A 89 -9.49 -8.54 14.72
C LEU A 89 -10.57 -8.63 13.64
N GLY A 90 -11.00 -7.50 13.06
CA GLY A 90 -11.90 -7.48 11.91
C GLY A 90 -11.29 -8.20 10.71
N VAL A 91 -10.00 -7.97 10.40
CA VAL A 91 -9.28 -8.70 9.34
C VAL A 91 -9.16 -10.18 9.67
N ALA A 92 -8.87 -10.53 10.93
CA ALA A 92 -8.81 -11.92 11.36
C ALA A 92 -10.17 -12.63 11.17
N ALA A 93 -11.27 -12.01 11.58
CA ALA A 93 -12.63 -12.53 11.38
C ALA A 93 -12.98 -12.65 9.89
N ALA A 94 -12.61 -11.65 9.07
CA ALA A 94 -12.80 -11.68 7.63
C ALA A 94 -12.04 -12.85 6.97
N SER A 95 -10.80 -13.10 7.37
CA SER A 95 -9.97 -14.21 6.87
C SER A 95 -10.61 -15.57 7.22
N ILE A 96 -11.11 -15.75 8.42
CA ILE A 96 -11.83 -16.97 8.83
C ILE A 96 -13.14 -17.12 8.05
N ALA A 97 -13.89 -16.03 7.88
CA ALA A 97 -15.16 -16.04 7.14
C ALA A 97 -14.97 -16.48 5.68
N ILE A 98 -13.89 -16.03 5.00
CA ILE A 98 -13.55 -16.45 3.63
C ILE A 98 -13.40 -17.96 3.52
N VAL A 99 -12.88 -18.63 4.55
CA VAL A 99 -12.65 -20.08 4.53
C VAL A 99 -13.91 -20.88 4.83
N HIS A 100 -14.71 -20.44 5.78
CA HIS A 100 -15.81 -21.23 6.33
C HIS A 100 -17.19 -20.90 5.76
N LEU A 101 -17.36 -19.70 5.23
CA LEU A 101 -18.64 -19.24 4.72
C LEU A 101 -18.60 -19.15 3.20
N ASP A 102 -19.61 -19.76 2.55
CA ASP A 102 -19.73 -19.73 1.10
C ASP A 102 -20.48 -18.49 0.62
N GLY A 103 -20.23 -18.15 -0.63
CA GLY A 103 -20.95 -17.10 -1.34
C GLY A 103 -20.14 -15.81 -1.57
N ILE A 104 -20.50 -15.15 -2.66
CA ILE A 104 -19.85 -13.89 -3.08
C ILE A 104 -20.07 -12.76 -2.06
N GLY A 105 -21.24 -12.73 -1.41
CA GLY A 105 -21.57 -11.72 -0.41
C GLY A 105 -20.64 -11.76 0.81
N THR A 106 -20.28 -12.96 1.27
CA THR A 106 -19.32 -13.13 2.37
C THR A 106 -17.93 -12.61 1.99
N VAL A 107 -17.45 -12.97 0.80
CA VAL A 107 -16.14 -12.51 0.35
C VAL A 107 -16.13 -10.99 0.15
N ILE A 108 -17.19 -10.41 -0.41
CA ILE A 108 -17.33 -8.95 -0.53
C ILE A 108 -17.32 -8.30 0.85
N ALA A 109 -18.08 -8.79 1.82
CA ALA A 109 -18.10 -8.24 3.18
C ALA A 109 -16.73 -8.34 3.85
N ALA A 110 -16.03 -9.46 3.68
CA ALA A 110 -14.66 -9.65 4.17
C ALA A 110 -13.69 -8.65 3.51
N GLN A 111 -13.77 -8.46 2.20
CA GLN A 111 -12.92 -7.51 1.46
C GLN A 111 -13.20 -6.05 1.84
N VAL A 112 -14.45 -5.68 2.10
CA VAL A 112 -14.81 -4.36 2.64
C VAL A 112 -14.17 -4.17 4.02
N MET A 113 -14.22 -5.16 4.90
CA MET A 113 -13.59 -5.10 6.23
C MET A 113 -12.07 -4.94 6.10
N VAL A 114 -11.42 -5.71 5.22
CA VAL A 114 -9.98 -5.57 4.93
C VAL A 114 -9.67 -4.17 4.39
N GLY A 115 -10.47 -3.66 3.45
CA GLY A 115 -10.29 -2.32 2.88
C GLY A 115 -10.39 -1.21 3.91
N VAL A 116 -11.40 -1.24 4.79
CA VAL A 116 -11.55 -0.29 5.91
C VAL A 116 -10.35 -0.37 6.86
N SER A 117 -9.94 -1.58 7.22
CA SER A 117 -8.84 -1.81 8.15
C SER A 117 -7.49 -1.34 7.58
N SER A 118 -7.27 -1.54 6.28
CA SER A 118 -6.03 -1.12 5.59
C SER A 118 -5.81 0.40 5.58
N VAL A 119 -6.86 1.18 5.79
CA VAL A 119 -6.76 2.65 5.94
C VAL A 119 -6.60 3.04 7.42
N ILE A 120 -7.38 2.43 8.31
CA ILE A 120 -7.40 2.81 9.74
C ILE A 120 -6.10 2.43 10.44
N ILE A 121 -5.56 1.23 10.20
CA ILE A 121 -4.40 0.71 10.93
C ILE A 121 -3.16 1.60 10.71
N PRO A 122 -2.72 1.95 9.47
CA PRO A 122 -1.54 2.79 9.28
C PRO A 122 -1.70 4.18 9.90
N LEU A 123 -2.87 4.80 9.76
CA LEU A 123 -3.14 6.12 10.35
C LEU A 123 -3.04 6.08 11.88
N ALA A 124 -3.61 5.04 12.50
CA ALA A 124 -3.53 4.84 13.94
C ALA A 124 -2.09 4.54 14.41
N ILE A 125 -1.28 3.80 13.62
CA ILE A 125 0.14 3.54 13.91
C ILE A 125 0.95 4.83 13.86
N VAL A 126 0.74 5.68 12.86
CA VAL A 126 1.42 6.99 12.74
C VAL A 126 1.11 7.86 13.96
N ALA A 127 -0.18 7.99 14.32
CA ALA A 127 -0.61 8.76 15.49
C ALA A 127 -0.05 8.18 16.80
N LEU A 128 -0.07 6.84 16.94
CA LEU A 128 0.51 6.16 18.12
C LEU A 128 2.02 6.35 18.21
N THR A 129 2.72 6.29 17.07
CA THR A 129 4.16 6.54 16.97
C THR A 129 4.50 7.94 17.49
N MET A 130 3.79 8.97 17.02
CA MET A 130 3.98 10.34 17.47
C MET A 130 3.75 10.48 18.98
N GLY A 131 2.70 9.84 19.51
CA GLY A 131 2.41 9.86 20.95
C GLY A 131 3.48 9.17 21.81
N LEU A 132 4.22 8.20 21.26
CA LEU A 132 5.26 7.46 22.00
C LEU A 132 6.64 8.11 21.95
N VAL A 133 7.05 8.70 20.81
CA VAL A 133 8.42 9.20 20.62
C VAL A 133 8.51 10.71 20.48
N LYS A 134 7.38 11.40 20.39
CA LYS A 134 7.27 12.83 20.13
C LYS A 134 7.96 13.24 18.81
N ARG A 135 8.01 14.55 18.54
CA ARG A 135 8.49 15.10 17.26
C ARG A 135 9.98 14.80 16.99
N GLU A 136 10.80 14.87 18.04
CA GLU A 136 12.27 14.69 17.94
C GLU A 136 12.67 13.28 17.48
N GLY A 137 11.94 12.23 17.91
CA GLY A 137 12.23 10.84 17.56
C GLY A 137 11.40 10.30 16.40
N PHE A 138 10.46 11.08 15.86
CA PHE A 138 9.42 10.59 14.96
C PHE A 138 9.98 10.05 13.63
N ALA A 139 10.85 10.81 12.96
CA ALA A 139 11.38 10.41 11.65
C ALA A 139 12.18 9.10 11.73
N GLY A 140 13.09 8.99 12.72
CA GLY A 140 13.86 7.77 12.92
C GLY A 140 12.99 6.57 13.30
N ARG A 141 11.91 6.82 14.08
CA ARG A 141 10.97 5.77 14.45
C ARG A 141 10.13 5.31 13.24
N MET A 142 9.68 6.23 12.40
CA MET A 142 8.95 5.88 11.18
C MET A 142 9.79 5.03 10.25
N GLY A 143 11.06 5.37 10.03
CA GLY A 143 11.97 4.53 9.25
C GLY A 143 12.10 3.11 9.81
N ARG A 144 12.14 2.96 11.16
CA ARG A 144 12.15 1.64 11.80
C ARG A 144 10.81 0.91 11.63
N ASN A 145 9.67 1.60 11.73
CA ASN A 145 8.35 1.02 11.48
C ASN A 145 8.27 0.44 10.06
N GLU A 146 8.75 1.19 9.05
CA GLU A 146 8.79 0.73 7.66
C GLU A 146 9.71 -0.49 7.48
N ALA A 147 10.88 -0.52 8.13
CA ALA A 147 11.76 -1.68 8.08
C ALA A 147 11.08 -2.95 8.63
N PHE A 148 10.35 -2.84 9.75
CA PHE A 148 9.56 -3.95 10.30
C PHE A 148 8.38 -4.32 9.40
N ASN A 149 7.73 -3.36 8.75
CA ASN A 149 6.65 -3.60 7.79
C ASN A 149 7.16 -4.39 6.57
N HIS A 150 8.28 -3.96 5.95
CA HIS A 150 8.89 -4.71 4.85
C HIS A 150 9.36 -6.11 5.28
N GLY A 151 9.95 -6.24 6.47
CA GLY A 151 10.31 -7.53 7.04
C GLY A 151 9.08 -8.42 7.25
N GLY A 152 7.97 -7.85 7.70
CA GLY A 152 6.68 -8.52 7.85
C GLY A 152 6.10 -9.02 6.53
N ASN A 153 6.18 -8.23 5.47
CA ASN A 153 5.74 -8.63 4.13
C ASN A 153 6.52 -9.85 3.62
N VAL A 154 7.84 -9.85 3.77
CA VAL A 154 8.69 -10.99 3.38
C VAL A 154 8.40 -12.22 4.23
N PHE A 155 8.30 -12.04 5.56
CA PHE A 155 7.97 -13.11 6.51
C PHE A 155 6.58 -13.72 6.21
N GLY A 156 5.56 -12.86 6.04
CA GLY A 156 4.20 -13.28 5.75
C GLY A 156 4.09 -14.02 4.43
N ALA A 157 4.66 -13.46 3.34
CA ALA A 157 4.65 -14.11 2.04
C ALA A 157 5.37 -15.48 2.08
N THR A 158 6.51 -15.57 2.78
CA THR A 158 7.27 -16.82 2.92
C THR A 158 6.44 -17.90 3.63
N LEU A 159 5.86 -17.56 4.79
CA LEU A 159 5.05 -18.52 5.56
C LEU A 159 3.75 -18.88 4.84
N ALA A 160 3.06 -17.90 4.21
CA ALA A 160 1.87 -18.17 3.42
C ALA A 160 2.18 -19.16 2.28
N GLY A 161 3.28 -18.98 1.54
CA GLY A 161 3.72 -19.88 0.50
C GLY A 161 4.02 -21.30 1.02
N ILE A 162 4.76 -21.41 2.11
CA ILE A 162 5.10 -22.71 2.74
C ILE A 162 3.85 -23.41 3.26
N LEU A 163 3.00 -22.72 4.02
CA LEU A 163 1.79 -23.28 4.62
C LEU A 163 0.81 -23.76 3.55
N SER A 164 0.68 -23.02 2.44
CA SER A 164 -0.19 -23.43 1.34
C SER A 164 0.27 -24.75 0.71
N ARG A 165 1.58 -25.00 0.67
CA ARG A 165 2.16 -26.21 0.08
C ARG A 165 2.16 -27.40 1.02
N VAL A 166 2.47 -27.17 2.32
CA VAL A 166 2.60 -28.22 3.32
C VAL A 166 1.25 -28.66 3.90
N VAL A 167 0.33 -27.73 4.05
CA VAL A 167 -1.00 -27.98 4.65
C VAL A 167 -2.08 -27.94 3.57
N ASN A 168 -2.47 -26.76 3.15
CA ASN A 168 -3.41 -26.47 2.05
C ASN A 168 -3.51 -24.95 1.82
N GLN A 169 -4.19 -24.54 0.75
CA GLN A 169 -4.34 -23.12 0.45
C GLN A 169 -5.16 -22.33 1.49
N SER A 170 -6.08 -22.97 2.21
CA SER A 170 -6.85 -22.31 3.28
C SER A 170 -5.97 -21.95 4.48
N ALA A 171 -4.82 -22.62 4.67
CA ALA A 171 -3.88 -22.31 5.75
C ALA A 171 -3.35 -20.88 5.72
N ILE A 172 -3.31 -20.25 4.53
CA ILE A 172 -2.93 -18.85 4.37
C ILE A 172 -3.86 -17.93 5.17
N PHE A 173 -5.17 -18.19 5.11
CA PHE A 173 -6.17 -17.36 5.81
C PHE A 173 -6.18 -17.59 7.32
N TYR A 174 -5.91 -18.81 7.78
CA TYR A 174 -5.70 -19.07 9.20
C TYR A 174 -4.44 -18.39 9.72
N PHE A 175 -3.38 -18.38 8.91
CA PHE A 175 -2.15 -17.64 9.23
C PHE A 175 -2.41 -16.13 9.28
N ALA A 176 -3.10 -15.55 8.29
CA ALA A 176 -3.48 -14.15 8.28
C ALA A 176 -4.36 -13.78 9.50
N ALA A 177 -5.29 -14.67 9.90
CA ALA A 177 -6.08 -14.49 11.11
C ALA A 177 -5.21 -14.49 12.37
N ALA A 178 -4.24 -15.41 12.47
CA ALA A 178 -3.28 -15.44 13.58
C ALA A 178 -2.41 -14.15 13.63
N MET A 179 -1.98 -13.64 12.48
CA MET A 179 -1.26 -12.35 12.40
C MET A 179 -2.13 -11.17 12.83
N GLY A 180 -3.42 -11.16 12.45
CA GLY A 180 -4.39 -10.15 12.91
C GLY A 180 -4.55 -10.17 14.44
N VAL A 181 -4.68 -11.37 15.05
CA VAL A 181 -4.74 -11.54 16.51
C VAL A 181 -3.42 -11.10 17.16
N ALA A 182 -2.28 -11.46 16.58
CA ALA A 182 -0.95 -11.06 17.09
C ALA A 182 -0.76 -9.53 17.02
N THR A 183 -1.24 -8.88 15.95
CA THR A 183 -1.26 -7.41 15.83
C THR A 183 -2.11 -6.79 16.93
N ALA A 184 -3.32 -7.31 17.16
CA ALA A 184 -4.22 -6.84 18.21
C ALA A 184 -3.60 -7.00 19.60
N ALA A 185 -3.05 -8.18 19.92
CA ALA A 185 -2.37 -8.44 21.19
C ALA A 185 -1.14 -7.51 21.38
N SER A 186 -0.33 -7.33 20.35
CA SER A 186 0.84 -6.45 20.39
C SER A 186 0.45 -4.99 20.60
N SER A 187 -0.63 -4.52 19.95
CA SER A 187 -1.12 -3.14 20.12
C SER A 187 -1.66 -2.90 21.53
N MET A 188 -2.38 -3.88 22.10
CA MET A 188 -2.91 -3.79 23.47
C MET A 188 -1.82 -3.92 24.54
N ALA A 189 -0.70 -4.57 24.24
CA ALA A 189 0.47 -4.65 25.13
C ALA A 189 1.22 -3.31 25.25
N ILE A 190 0.98 -2.34 24.36
CA ILE A 190 1.50 -0.97 24.47
C ILE A 190 0.81 -0.27 25.64
N ARG A 191 1.57 0.26 26.58
CA ARG A 191 1.04 0.90 27.79
C ARG A 191 0.45 2.28 27.49
N GLU A 192 -0.77 2.52 27.94
CA GLU A 192 -1.50 3.78 27.72
C GLU A 192 -0.83 4.98 28.41
N GLY A 193 -0.33 4.80 29.61
CA GLY A 193 0.36 5.84 30.38
C GLY A 193 1.69 6.34 29.77
N GLY A 194 2.19 5.69 28.70
CA GLY A 194 3.36 6.15 27.93
C GLY A 194 3.01 6.94 26.68
N ILE A 195 1.73 7.07 26.35
CA ILE A 195 1.25 7.73 25.12
C ILE A 195 0.87 9.17 25.45
N ASP A 196 1.55 10.11 24.83
CA ASP A 196 1.15 11.53 24.85
C ASP A 196 -0.02 11.71 23.85
N HIS A 197 -1.25 11.70 24.37
CA HIS A 197 -2.46 11.83 23.54
C HIS A 197 -2.59 13.20 22.88
N ARG A 198 -1.89 14.24 23.37
CA ARG A 198 -1.88 15.57 22.75
C ARG A 198 -0.97 15.56 21.53
N ALA A 199 0.25 15.06 21.67
CA ALA A 199 1.19 14.87 20.56
C ALA A 199 0.62 13.93 19.49
N ALA A 200 -0.08 12.85 19.89
CA ALA A 200 -0.73 11.91 18.96
C ALA A 200 -1.84 12.54 18.11
N ARG A 201 -2.48 13.64 18.56
CA ARG A 201 -3.45 14.43 17.76
C ARG A 201 -2.77 15.48 16.90
N GLU A 202 -1.69 16.07 17.39
CA GLU A 202 -0.93 17.11 16.68
C GLU A 202 -0.12 16.53 15.50
N ALA A 203 0.03 15.22 15.39
CA ALA A 203 0.72 14.55 14.30
C ALA A 203 0.23 14.95 12.89
N ARG A 204 -1.00 15.44 12.79
CA ARG A 204 -1.62 15.89 11.53
C ARG A 204 -1.72 17.42 11.40
N GLN A 205 -1.69 18.16 12.51
CA GLN A 205 -1.88 19.62 12.48
C GLN A 205 -0.59 20.39 12.22
N ASN A 206 0.57 19.79 12.49
CA ASN A 206 1.85 20.47 12.41
C ASN A 206 2.78 19.75 11.42
N SER A 207 2.60 20.04 10.14
CA SER A 207 3.73 19.99 9.20
C SER A 207 4.77 21.04 9.58
N PRO A 208 6.07 20.89 9.23
CA PRO A 208 7.14 21.82 9.59
C PRO A 208 6.93 23.29 9.16
N GLU A 209 5.82 23.61 8.52
CA GLU A 209 5.49 24.91 7.92
C GLU A 209 4.78 25.89 8.86
N ASP A 210 4.48 25.52 10.14
CA ASP A 210 3.80 26.40 11.08
C ASP A 210 4.74 27.25 11.96
N SER A 211 5.98 27.49 11.54
CA SER A 211 6.90 28.42 12.20
C SER A 211 7.05 29.71 11.39
N ASP A 212 6.53 30.79 11.98
CA ASP A 212 6.75 32.21 11.67
C ASP A 212 6.58 32.65 10.20
N GLY A 213 5.42 33.22 9.92
CA GLY A 213 5.00 33.81 8.66
C GLY A 213 4.00 32.90 7.96
N ALA A 214 2.74 32.94 8.42
CA ALA A 214 1.67 32.13 7.84
C ALA A 214 1.59 32.35 6.31
N PRO A 215 1.99 31.36 5.47
CA PRO A 215 1.72 31.43 4.05
C PRO A 215 0.20 31.52 3.88
N GLN A 216 -0.28 32.39 3.02
CA GLN A 216 -1.70 32.40 2.66
C GLN A 216 -2.05 31.00 2.17
N VAL A 217 -2.86 30.28 2.96
CA VAL A 217 -3.25 28.91 2.64
C VAL A 217 -4.08 28.93 1.37
N THR A 218 -3.50 28.46 0.27
CA THR A 218 -4.15 28.42 -1.06
C THR A 218 -5.50 27.72 -0.98
N GLY A 219 -6.53 28.27 -1.60
CA GLY A 219 -7.86 27.68 -1.64
C GLY A 219 -7.83 26.28 -2.27
N TRP A 220 -8.60 25.32 -1.73
CA TRP A 220 -8.66 23.96 -2.27
C TRP A 220 -9.09 23.92 -3.74
N ARG A 221 -9.90 24.88 -4.19
CA ARG A 221 -10.32 25.02 -5.59
C ARG A 221 -9.17 25.40 -6.51
N GLU A 222 -8.29 26.28 -6.07
CA GLU A 222 -7.10 26.72 -6.82
C GLU A 222 -6.10 25.56 -6.98
N ILE A 223 -5.92 24.77 -5.91
CA ILE A 223 -5.07 23.57 -5.93
C ILE A 223 -5.62 22.54 -6.93
N LEU A 224 -6.93 22.29 -6.89
CA LEU A 224 -7.58 21.35 -7.82
C LEU A 224 -7.67 21.90 -9.27
N ALA A 225 -7.41 23.18 -9.47
CA ALA A 225 -7.30 23.79 -10.80
C ALA A 225 -5.86 23.82 -11.34
N ASP A 226 -4.85 23.48 -10.52
CA ASP A 226 -3.46 23.43 -10.98
C ASP A 226 -3.28 22.34 -12.03
N ARG A 227 -3.00 22.78 -13.27
CA ARG A 227 -2.83 21.89 -14.43
C ARG A 227 -1.72 20.85 -14.21
N ARG A 228 -0.64 21.21 -13.51
CA ARG A 228 0.50 20.32 -13.25
C ARG A 228 0.08 19.19 -12.30
N LEU A 229 -0.66 19.55 -11.26
CA LEU A 229 -1.20 18.59 -10.30
C LEU A 229 -2.20 17.64 -10.97
N LEU A 230 -3.10 18.17 -11.81
CA LEU A 230 -4.09 17.34 -12.53
C LEU A 230 -3.41 16.38 -13.51
N ILE A 231 -2.39 16.82 -14.24
CA ILE A 231 -1.61 15.96 -15.14
C ILE A 231 -0.93 14.86 -14.33
N PHE A 232 -0.25 15.21 -13.24
CA PHE A 232 0.41 14.23 -12.39
C PHE A 232 -0.59 13.23 -11.79
N ALA A 233 -1.72 13.70 -11.27
CA ALA A 233 -2.78 12.84 -10.76
C ALA A 233 -3.29 11.87 -11.84
N GLY A 234 -3.52 12.35 -13.07
CA GLY A 234 -3.89 11.50 -14.20
C GLY A 234 -2.84 10.44 -14.52
N CYS A 235 -1.56 10.80 -14.55
CA CYS A 235 -0.45 9.85 -14.74
C CYS A 235 -0.44 8.78 -13.64
N VAL A 236 -0.62 9.18 -12.39
CA VAL A 236 -0.64 8.27 -11.23
C VAL A 236 -1.83 7.32 -11.26
N ILE A 237 -3.02 7.82 -11.59
CA ILE A 237 -4.24 7.01 -11.75
C ILE A 237 -4.03 5.95 -12.83
N LEU A 238 -3.54 6.34 -14.02
CA LEU A 238 -3.27 5.42 -15.11
C LEU A 238 -2.18 4.40 -14.77
N PHE A 239 -1.12 4.83 -14.07
CA PHE A 239 -0.06 3.93 -13.61
C PHE A 239 -0.62 2.84 -12.69
N HIS A 240 -1.40 3.22 -11.67
CA HIS A 240 -1.97 2.25 -10.73
C HIS A 240 -3.09 1.44 -11.36
N PHE A 241 -3.84 2.02 -12.27
CA PHE A 241 -4.78 1.28 -13.09
C PHE A 241 -4.07 0.15 -13.87
N ALA A 242 -2.94 0.44 -14.51
CA ALA A 242 -2.19 -0.57 -15.23
C ALA A 242 -1.53 -1.61 -14.31
N ASN A 243 -1.08 -1.18 -13.12
CA ASN A 243 -0.28 -2.01 -12.22
C ASN A 243 -1.09 -2.96 -11.34
N ALA A 244 -2.20 -2.49 -10.77
CA ALA A 244 -2.84 -3.15 -9.63
C ALA A 244 -3.36 -4.55 -9.92
N ALA A 245 -3.93 -4.80 -11.11
CA ALA A 245 -4.44 -6.11 -11.46
C ALA A 245 -3.35 -7.08 -11.94
N MET A 246 -2.13 -6.61 -12.29
CA MET A 246 -1.10 -7.49 -12.86
C MET A 246 -0.70 -8.63 -11.93
N LEU A 247 -0.50 -8.36 -10.63
CA LEU A 247 -0.10 -9.39 -9.68
C LEU A 247 -1.24 -10.38 -9.37
N PRO A 248 -2.49 -9.95 -9.10
CA PRO A 248 -3.62 -10.87 -8.95
C PRO A 248 -3.83 -11.80 -10.13
N ILE A 249 -3.90 -11.28 -11.38
CA ILE A 249 -4.11 -12.11 -12.56
C ILE A 249 -2.90 -12.99 -12.89
N LEU A 250 -1.68 -12.59 -12.50
CA LEU A 250 -0.51 -13.46 -12.54
C LEU A 250 -0.68 -14.65 -11.59
N GLY A 251 -1.19 -14.42 -10.38
CA GLY A 251 -1.50 -15.47 -9.43
C GLY A 251 -2.54 -16.45 -9.95
N GLU A 252 -3.60 -15.94 -10.58
CA GLU A 252 -4.60 -16.76 -11.24
C GLU A 252 -3.97 -17.59 -12.39
N LEU A 253 -3.13 -16.97 -13.24
CA LEU A 253 -2.40 -17.66 -14.29
C LEU A 253 -1.52 -18.77 -13.72
N LEU A 254 -0.75 -18.49 -12.67
CA LEU A 254 0.09 -19.49 -11.99
C LEU A 254 -0.75 -20.65 -11.44
N ALA A 255 -1.96 -20.38 -10.95
CA ALA A 255 -2.87 -21.43 -10.48
C ALA A 255 -3.38 -22.32 -11.62
N THR A 256 -3.46 -21.81 -12.86
CA THR A 256 -3.81 -22.63 -14.03
C THR A 256 -2.62 -23.43 -14.56
N VAL A 257 -1.39 -22.93 -14.41
CA VAL A 257 -0.16 -23.60 -14.90
C VAL A 257 0.34 -24.67 -13.92
N ASP A 258 0.37 -24.35 -12.63
CA ASP A 258 0.80 -25.26 -11.56
C ASP A 258 -0.03 -25.00 -10.31
N HIS A 259 -1.17 -25.66 -10.24
CA HIS A 259 -2.13 -25.52 -9.16
C HIS A 259 -1.51 -25.79 -7.78
N ALA A 260 -0.67 -26.84 -7.68
CA ALA A 260 -0.11 -27.29 -6.40
C ALA A 260 0.89 -26.30 -5.80
N ASN A 261 1.63 -25.55 -6.64
CA ASN A 261 2.68 -24.64 -6.22
C ASN A 261 2.32 -23.15 -6.43
N SER A 262 1.10 -22.85 -6.88
CA SER A 262 0.68 -21.48 -7.25
C SER A 262 0.90 -20.45 -6.16
N ALA A 263 0.55 -20.76 -4.91
CA ALA A 263 0.75 -19.86 -3.78
C ALA A 263 2.24 -19.73 -3.41
N LEU A 264 3.07 -20.78 -3.62
CA LEU A 264 4.51 -20.69 -3.43
C LEU A 264 5.15 -19.75 -4.47
N TYR A 265 4.75 -19.84 -5.73
CA TYR A 265 5.19 -18.92 -6.78
C TYR A 265 4.70 -17.49 -6.50
N MET A 266 3.48 -17.33 -5.99
CA MET A 266 2.98 -16.01 -5.56
C MET A 266 3.84 -15.42 -4.44
N ALA A 267 4.19 -16.22 -3.43
CA ALA A 267 5.12 -15.81 -2.39
C ALA A 267 6.47 -15.37 -2.96
N ALA A 268 7.03 -16.17 -3.88
CA ALA A 268 8.28 -15.84 -4.56
C ALA A 268 8.18 -14.52 -5.35
N CYS A 269 7.06 -14.27 -6.03
CA CYS A 269 6.79 -12.99 -6.71
C CYS A 269 6.87 -11.80 -5.76
N ILE A 270 6.22 -11.89 -4.59
CA ILE A 270 6.23 -10.83 -3.58
C ILE A 270 7.64 -10.62 -3.04
N ILE A 271 8.36 -11.70 -2.69
CA ILE A 271 9.71 -11.63 -2.14
C ILE A 271 10.68 -10.98 -3.13
N VAL A 272 10.65 -11.40 -4.41
CA VAL A 272 11.51 -10.83 -5.46
C VAL A 272 11.23 -9.35 -5.64
N ALA A 273 9.94 -8.95 -5.72
CA ALA A 273 9.58 -7.53 -5.84
C ALA A 273 10.08 -6.71 -4.63
N GLN A 274 9.90 -7.19 -3.41
CA GLN A 274 10.34 -6.50 -2.18
C GLN A 274 11.88 -6.41 -2.09
N ALA A 275 12.60 -7.47 -2.47
CA ALA A 275 14.06 -7.49 -2.46
C ALA A 275 14.67 -6.47 -3.44
N VAL A 276 14.02 -6.25 -4.58
CA VAL A 276 14.44 -5.26 -5.59
C VAL A 276 13.98 -3.85 -5.23
N MET A 277 12.76 -3.71 -4.70
CA MET A 277 12.16 -2.42 -4.37
C MET A 277 13.02 -1.62 -3.39
N THR A 278 13.56 -2.25 -2.35
CA THR A 278 14.33 -1.57 -1.30
C THR A 278 15.59 -0.88 -1.82
N PRO A 279 16.53 -1.55 -2.51
CA PRO A 279 17.72 -0.87 -3.05
C PRO A 279 17.37 0.13 -4.15
N VAL A 280 16.36 -0.14 -4.98
CA VAL A 280 15.91 0.79 -6.02
C VAL A 280 15.35 2.07 -5.41
N ALA A 281 14.56 1.98 -4.33
CA ALA A 281 14.03 3.16 -3.62
C ALA A 281 15.16 4.07 -3.09
N LEU A 282 16.23 3.48 -2.52
CA LEU A 282 17.39 4.23 -2.05
C LEU A 282 18.12 4.96 -3.18
N LEU A 283 18.24 4.33 -4.34
CA LEU A 283 18.88 4.93 -5.51
C LEU A 283 17.99 5.97 -6.18
N ALA A 284 16.68 5.71 -6.26
CA ALA A 284 15.71 6.58 -6.90
C ALA A 284 15.70 8.00 -6.31
N GLY A 285 15.76 8.14 -4.98
CA GLY A 285 15.85 9.43 -4.31
C GLY A 285 17.09 10.23 -4.74
N ARG A 286 18.27 9.57 -4.75
CA ARG A 286 19.54 10.20 -5.17
C ARG A 286 19.53 10.63 -6.63
N TYR A 287 19.03 9.76 -7.51
CA TYR A 287 18.99 10.06 -8.95
C TYR A 287 17.91 11.09 -9.29
N ALA A 288 16.78 11.11 -8.57
CA ALA A 288 15.77 12.13 -8.73
C ALA A 288 16.30 13.55 -8.43
N GLU A 289 17.23 13.68 -7.49
CA GLU A 289 17.89 14.96 -7.23
C GLU A 289 18.94 15.33 -8.28
N ARG A 290 19.63 14.35 -8.85
CA ARG A 290 20.70 14.59 -9.84
C ARG A 290 20.13 14.82 -11.24
N TRP A 291 19.29 13.91 -11.73
CA TRP A 291 18.80 13.87 -13.11
C TRP A 291 17.46 14.58 -13.33
N GLY A 292 16.74 14.91 -12.25
CA GLY A 292 15.38 15.42 -12.26
C GLY A 292 14.34 14.35 -11.95
N ARG A 293 13.17 14.79 -11.46
CA ARG A 293 12.09 13.90 -11.00
C ARG A 293 11.46 13.16 -12.18
N LYS A 294 11.16 13.90 -13.25
CA LYS A 294 10.52 13.34 -14.45
C LYS A 294 11.34 12.21 -15.08
N ARG A 295 12.66 12.39 -15.25
CA ARG A 295 13.52 11.38 -15.90
C ARG A 295 13.52 10.06 -15.13
N VAL A 296 13.59 10.12 -13.81
CA VAL A 296 13.57 8.92 -12.97
C VAL A 296 12.19 8.26 -12.99
N LEU A 297 11.11 9.05 -12.93
CA LEU A 297 9.75 8.51 -13.06
C LEU A 297 9.51 7.82 -14.40
N VAL A 298 10.04 8.36 -15.50
CA VAL A 298 9.95 7.74 -16.84
C VAL A 298 10.52 6.32 -16.83
N ILE A 299 11.63 6.07 -16.13
CA ILE A 299 12.18 4.71 -15.98
C ILE A 299 11.18 3.82 -15.24
N GLY A 300 10.61 4.30 -14.11
CA GLY A 300 9.63 3.56 -13.33
C GLY A 300 8.34 3.25 -14.10
N PHE A 301 7.89 4.20 -14.94
CA PHE A 301 6.72 4.00 -15.79
C PHE A 301 7.01 3.08 -16.98
N ALA A 302 8.21 3.12 -17.55
CA ALA A 302 8.57 2.33 -18.73
C ALA A 302 8.64 0.82 -18.42
N VAL A 303 9.02 0.43 -17.22
CA VAL A 303 9.08 -1.00 -16.86
C VAL A 303 7.70 -1.66 -16.84
N LEU A 304 6.63 -0.89 -16.65
CA LEU A 304 5.29 -1.43 -16.51
C LEU A 304 4.70 -2.02 -17.81
N PRO A 305 4.71 -1.32 -18.96
CA PRO A 305 4.28 -1.92 -20.23
C PRO A 305 5.17 -3.08 -20.64
N ILE A 306 6.49 -3.00 -20.41
CA ILE A 306 7.43 -4.11 -20.67
C ILE A 306 7.03 -5.35 -19.87
N ARG A 307 6.76 -5.19 -18.57
CA ARG A 307 6.32 -6.27 -17.69
C ARG A 307 5.03 -6.92 -18.18
N GLY A 308 4.03 -6.10 -18.53
CA GLY A 308 2.75 -6.59 -19.04
C GLY A 308 2.91 -7.42 -20.33
N LEU A 309 3.76 -6.97 -21.26
CA LEU A 309 4.04 -7.73 -22.49
C LEU A 309 4.81 -9.02 -22.22
N LEU A 310 5.80 -9.01 -21.34
CA LEU A 310 6.57 -10.21 -20.99
C LEU A 310 5.67 -11.31 -20.41
N TYR A 311 4.65 -10.98 -19.62
CA TYR A 311 3.69 -11.96 -19.10
C TYR A 311 2.87 -12.66 -20.21
N THR A 312 2.72 -12.04 -21.38
CA THR A 312 2.04 -12.70 -22.51
C THR A 312 2.92 -13.69 -23.26
N MET A 313 4.25 -13.54 -23.15
CA MET A 313 5.24 -14.32 -23.90
C MET A 313 5.76 -15.55 -23.13
N VAL A 314 5.60 -15.56 -21.80
CA VAL A 314 6.21 -16.55 -20.91
C VAL A 314 5.12 -17.35 -20.20
N ARG A 315 5.35 -18.68 -20.05
CA ARG A 315 4.49 -19.61 -19.29
C ARG A 315 5.25 -20.37 -18.21
N ASN A 316 6.57 -20.32 -18.22
CA ASN A 316 7.38 -20.96 -17.20
C ASN A 316 7.22 -20.20 -15.86
N PRO A 317 6.77 -20.85 -14.76
CA PRO A 317 6.55 -20.17 -13.48
C PRO A 317 7.78 -19.46 -12.93
N HIS A 318 8.97 -20.04 -13.07
CA HIS A 318 10.21 -19.41 -12.59
C HIS A 318 10.54 -18.13 -13.35
N ALA A 319 10.31 -18.11 -14.67
CA ALA A 319 10.50 -16.91 -15.49
C ALA A 319 9.44 -15.85 -15.17
N LEU A 320 8.18 -16.23 -14.89
CA LEU A 320 7.13 -15.34 -14.43
C LEU A 320 7.49 -14.67 -13.09
N VAL A 321 8.10 -15.44 -12.16
CA VAL A 321 8.66 -14.90 -10.91
C VAL A 321 9.81 -13.93 -11.19
N ALA A 322 10.72 -14.24 -12.11
CA ALA A 322 11.85 -13.36 -12.44
C ALA A 322 11.39 -12.00 -13.02
N ILE A 323 10.27 -11.97 -13.76
CA ILE A 323 9.68 -10.72 -14.29
C ILE A 323 9.27 -9.76 -13.14
N GLN A 324 9.06 -10.25 -11.91
CA GLN A 324 8.76 -9.40 -10.75
C GLN A 324 9.92 -8.47 -10.33
N ILE A 325 11.12 -8.68 -10.84
CA ILE A 325 12.21 -7.70 -10.73
C ILE A 325 11.76 -6.35 -11.28
N LEU A 326 11.02 -6.33 -12.39
CA LEU A 326 10.49 -5.11 -12.99
C LEU A 326 9.44 -4.44 -12.09
N ASP A 327 8.63 -5.24 -11.37
CA ASP A 327 7.69 -4.71 -10.38
C ASP A 327 8.42 -3.98 -9.26
N GLY A 328 9.47 -4.62 -8.70
CA GLY A 328 10.31 -4.00 -7.67
C GLY A 328 10.96 -2.70 -8.14
N VAL A 329 11.43 -2.64 -9.40
CA VAL A 329 11.98 -1.39 -9.99
C VAL A 329 10.90 -0.31 -10.08
N GLY A 330 9.74 -0.63 -10.66
CA GLY A 330 8.63 0.33 -10.82
C GLY A 330 8.14 0.85 -9.47
N ALA A 331 7.86 -0.04 -8.52
CA ALA A 331 7.36 0.29 -7.19
C ALA A 331 8.40 1.08 -6.36
N GLY A 332 9.68 0.72 -6.43
CA GLY A 332 10.75 1.41 -5.73
C GLY A 332 10.95 2.86 -6.22
N ILE A 333 10.92 3.07 -7.53
CA ILE A 333 11.00 4.42 -8.12
C ILE A 333 9.74 5.21 -7.76
N PHE A 334 8.57 4.65 -8.01
CA PHE A 334 7.31 5.35 -7.81
C PHE A 334 7.12 5.76 -6.35
N GLY A 335 7.35 4.86 -5.39
CA GLY A 335 7.14 5.09 -3.96
C GLY A 335 7.91 6.30 -3.43
N VAL A 336 9.12 6.53 -3.91
CA VAL A 336 9.96 7.67 -3.47
C VAL A 336 9.71 8.92 -4.30
N VAL A 337 9.79 8.79 -5.63
CA VAL A 337 9.82 9.98 -6.50
C VAL A 337 8.45 10.64 -6.60
N SER A 338 7.34 9.90 -6.49
CA SER A 338 5.99 10.48 -6.47
C SER A 338 5.78 11.41 -5.27
N VAL A 339 6.29 11.04 -4.10
CA VAL A 339 6.21 11.87 -2.88
C VAL A 339 7.03 13.15 -3.06
N ILE A 340 8.21 13.05 -3.68
CA ILE A 340 9.05 14.23 -3.97
C ILE A 340 8.34 15.16 -4.96
N VAL A 341 7.71 14.63 -6.01
CA VAL A 341 6.93 15.42 -6.98
C VAL A 341 5.76 16.13 -6.29
N VAL A 342 5.04 15.42 -5.42
CA VAL A 342 3.95 16.03 -4.63
C VAL A 342 4.49 17.14 -3.73
N ALA A 343 5.65 16.95 -3.10
CA ALA A 343 6.28 18.00 -2.28
C ALA A 343 6.68 19.22 -3.11
N ASP A 344 7.24 19.02 -4.31
CA ASP A 344 7.59 20.10 -5.23
C ASP A 344 6.33 20.88 -5.68
N LEU A 345 5.24 20.17 -6.02
CA LEU A 345 3.97 20.78 -6.45
C LEU A 345 3.20 21.47 -5.29
N ALA A 346 3.40 20.99 -4.06
CA ALA A 346 2.77 21.55 -2.88
C ALA A 346 3.53 22.74 -2.30
N ARG A 347 4.74 23.06 -2.80
CA ARG A 347 5.60 24.12 -2.26
C ARG A 347 4.87 25.47 -2.31
N GLY A 348 4.84 26.18 -1.19
CA GLY A 348 4.17 27.49 -1.06
C GLY A 348 2.65 27.44 -0.90
N THR A 349 2.03 26.25 -0.98
CA THR A 349 0.56 26.13 -0.81
C THR A 349 0.13 25.92 0.64
N GLY A 350 1.03 25.44 1.52
CA GLY A 350 0.71 25.01 2.89
C GLY A 350 -0.21 23.78 2.95
N ARG A 351 -0.35 23.00 1.86
CA ARG A 351 -1.34 21.90 1.75
C ARG A 351 -0.78 20.57 1.26
N PHE A 352 0.47 20.27 1.56
CA PHE A 352 1.11 19.02 1.16
C PHE A 352 0.25 17.78 1.49
N ASN A 353 -0.25 17.68 2.72
CA ASN A 353 -1.04 16.51 3.15
C ASN A 353 -2.37 16.37 2.40
N PHE A 354 -3.01 17.50 2.03
CA PHE A 354 -4.22 17.48 1.23
C PHE A 354 -3.94 16.94 -0.18
N ILE A 355 -2.90 17.45 -0.83
CA ILE A 355 -2.48 17.04 -2.18
C ILE A 355 -2.06 15.57 -2.17
N GLN A 356 -1.26 15.14 -1.20
CA GLN A 356 -0.87 13.73 -1.05
C GLN A 356 -2.07 12.81 -0.85
N GLY A 357 -3.05 13.24 -0.04
CA GLY A 357 -4.30 12.51 0.17
C GLY A 357 -5.13 12.39 -1.11
N ALA A 358 -5.23 13.45 -1.90
CA ALA A 358 -5.93 13.44 -3.19
C ALA A 358 -5.24 12.49 -4.19
N ILE A 359 -3.91 12.51 -4.28
CA ILE A 359 -3.13 11.57 -5.10
C ILE A 359 -3.36 10.13 -4.65
N ASN A 360 -3.30 9.84 -3.35
CA ASN A 360 -3.53 8.49 -2.82
C ASN A 360 -4.97 7.99 -3.09
N THR A 361 -5.96 8.89 -3.07
CA THR A 361 -7.32 8.57 -3.48
C THR A 361 -7.38 8.18 -4.95
N GLY A 362 -6.68 8.92 -5.82
CA GLY A 362 -6.52 8.60 -7.24
C GLY A 362 -5.87 7.23 -7.46
N VAL A 363 -4.81 6.91 -6.71
CA VAL A 363 -4.18 5.58 -6.67
C VAL A 363 -5.22 4.49 -6.40
N SER A 364 -6.00 4.66 -5.34
CA SER A 364 -7.00 3.66 -4.91
C SER A 364 -8.13 3.49 -5.93
N ILE A 365 -8.58 4.57 -6.57
CA ILE A 365 -9.59 4.54 -7.65
C ILE A 365 -9.04 3.76 -8.85
N GLY A 366 -7.83 4.11 -9.32
CA GLY A 366 -7.17 3.43 -10.44
C GLY A 366 -7.02 1.93 -10.18
N ALA A 367 -6.52 1.57 -9.01
CA ALA A 367 -6.33 0.18 -8.60
C ALA A 367 -7.64 -0.61 -8.52
N SER A 368 -8.71 0.01 -7.97
CA SER A 368 -10.01 -0.64 -7.83
C SER A 368 -10.61 -0.97 -9.19
N ILE A 369 -10.67 0.02 -10.09
CA ILE A 369 -11.23 -0.15 -11.43
C ILE A 369 -10.40 -1.16 -12.23
N SER A 370 -9.08 -1.19 -12.06
CA SER A 370 -8.17 -2.15 -12.68
C SER A 370 -8.59 -3.59 -12.41
N ASN A 371 -8.77 -3.94 -11.15
CA ASN A 371 -9.14 -5.30 -10.75
C ASN A 371 -10.49 -5.72 -11.35
N LEU A 372 -11.49 -4.83 -11.29
CA LEU A 372 -12.81 -5.10 -11.83
C LEU A 372 -12.76 -5.33 -13.35
N MET A 373 -12.20 -4.35 -14.08
CA MET A 373 -12.15 -4.38 -15.54
C MET A 373 -11.35 -5.58 -16.04
N THR A 374 -10.17 -5.79 -15.47
CA THR A 374 -9.27 -6.86 -15.90
C THR A 374 -9.87 -8.24 -15.61
N GLY A 375 -10.56 -8.42 -14.47
CA GLY A 375 -11.27 -9.66 -14.17
C GLY A 375 -12.30 -10.03 -15.25
N PHE A 376 -13.08 -9.07 -15.74
CA PHE A 376 -14.02 -9.31 -16.82
C PHE A 376 -13.35 -9.55 -18.18
N ILE A 377 -12.24 -8.85 -18.48
CA ILE A 377 -11.46 -9.08 -19.70
C ILE A 377 -10.89 -10.50 -19.71
N VAL A 378 -10.28 -10.92 -18.60
CA VAL A 378 -9.70 -12.25 -18.47
C VAL A 378 -10.78 -13.34 -18.59
N LYS A 379 -11.93 -13.15 -17.94
CA LYS A 379 -13.07 -14.06 -18.04
C LYS A 379 -13.54 -14.24 -19.48
N ARG A 380 -13.56 -13.16 -20.27
CA ARG A 380 -14.09 -13.17 -21.66
C ARG A 380 -13.04 -13.59 -22.70
N SER A 381 -11.80 -13.14 -22.53
CA SER A 381 -10.77 -13.17 -23.59
C SER A 381 -9.45 -13.78 -23.13
N GLY A 382 -9.36 -14.29 -21.89
CA GLY A 382 -8.18 -14.95 -21.34
C GLY A 382 -7.10 -14.00 -20.79
N TYR A 383 -6.13 -14.58 -20.10
CA TYR A 383 -5.08 -13.85 -19.37
C TYR A 383 -4.21 -12.97 -20.26
N ASN A 384 -3.86 -13.43 -21.46
CA ASN A 384 -3.07 -12.65 -22.41
C ASN A 384 -3.75 -11.31 -22.73
N SER A 385 -5.05 -11.33 -23.00
CA SER A 385 -5.82 -10.11 -23.28
C SER A 385 -5.83 -9.17 -22.08
N GLY A 386 -5.93 -9.70 -20.86
CA GLY A 386 -5.80 -8.91 -19.63
C GLY A 386 -4.45 -8.19 -19.54
N PHE A 387 -3.35 -8.91 -19.70
CA PHE A 387 -2.00 -8.34 -19.68
C PHE A 387 -1.76 -7.33 -20.82
N VAL A 388 -2.23 -7.61 -22.04
CA VAL A 388 -2.10 -6.67 -23.17
C VAL A 388 -2.82 -5.36 -22.90
N VAL A 389 -4.06 -5.42 -22.40
CA VAL A 389 -4.83 -4.20 -22.08
C VAL A 389 -4.12 -3.40 -20.97
N LEU A 390 -3.64 -4.05 -19.92
CA LEU A 390 -2.87 -3.37 -18.88
C LEU A 390 -1.55 -2.77 -19.43
N ALA A 391 -0.86 -3.46 -20.34
CA ALA A 391 0.34 -2.94 -21.00
C ALA A 391 0.04 -1.71 -21.87
N ILE A 392 -1.09 -1.70 -22.59
CA ILE A 392 -1.52 -0.53 -23.36
C ILE A 392 -1.82 0.65 -22.45
N ILE A 393 -2.54 0.45 -21.34
CA ILE A 393 -2.82 1.51 -20.36
C ILE A 393 -1.53 2.02 -19.75
N ALA A 394 -0.58 1.13 -19.44
CA ALA A 394 0.76 1.51 -18.95
C ALA A 394 1.54 2.35 -19.97
N ALA A 395 1.46 2.00 -21.25
CA ALA A 395 2.07 2.78 -22.33
C ALA A 395 1.42 4.18 -22.46
N VAL A 396 0.10 4.27 -22.30
CA VAL A 396 -0.62 5.56 -22.26
C VAL A 396 -0.18 6.37 -21.04
N ALA A 397 -0.04 5.75 -19.86
CA ALA A 397 0.47 6.42 -18.67
C ALA A 397 1.90 6.96 -18.88
N LEU A 398 2.79 6.16 -19.49
CA LEU A 398 4.16 6.56 -19.84
C LEU A 398 4.14 7.72 -20.85
N ALA A 399 3.35 7.65 -21.89
CA ALA A 399 3.21 8.71 -22.88
C ALA A 399 2.69 10.00 -22.24
N SER A 400 1.67 9.91 -21.37
CA SER A 400 1.16 11.07 -20.63
C SER A 400 2.24 11.71 -19.76
N LEU A 401 3.05 10.91 -19.07
CA LEU A 401 4.18 11.42 -18.27
C LEU A 401 5.24 12.07 -19.17
N LEU A 402 5.59 11.46 -20.30
CA LEU A 402 6.60 11.97 -21.22
C LEU A 402 6.21 13.30 -21.85
N PHE A 403 4.97 13.40 -22.36
CA PHE A 403 4.55 14.53 -23.20
C PHE A 403 3.80 15.63 -22.42
N ALA A 404 3.05 15.28 -21.38
CA ALA A 404 2.22 16.25 -20.68
C ALA A 404 2.85 16.73 -19.35
N MET A 405 3.60 15.88 -18.61
CA MET A 405 4.16 16.26 -17.31
C MET A 405 5.43 17.11 -17.48
N PRO A 406 5.52 18.34 -16.93
CA PRO A 406 6.75 19.11 -16.88
C PRO A 406 7.73 18.52 -15.85
N GLU A 407 9.03 18.89 -15.93
CA GLU A 407 9.98 18.63 -14.85
C GLU A 407 9.63 19.48 -13.64
N THR A 408 9.67 18.87 -12.43
CA THR A 408 9.31 19.57 -11.19
C THR A 408 10.52 20.03 -10.37
N LYS A 409 11.72 19.56 -10.70
CA LYS A 409 12.96 20.01 -10.05
C LYS A 409 13.15 21.50 -10.26
N GLY A 410 13.30 22.26 -9.17
CA GLY A 410 13.50 23.71 -9.22
C GLY A 410 12.20 24.54 -9.34
N ILE A 411 11.03 23.92 -9.32
CA ILE A 411 9.77 24.67 -9.19
C ILE A 411 9.75 25.32 -7.81
N GLY A 412 9.83 26.66 -7.78
CA GLY A 412 9.84 27.46 -6.54
C GLY A 412 11.18 28.15 -6.24
N ASP A 413 12.26 27.82 -6.95
CA ASP A 413 13.53 28.57 -6.81
C ASP A 413 13.50 29.89 -7.61
N ASN A 414 12.51 30.09 -8.50
CA ASN A 414 12.39 31.26 -9.38
C ASN A 414 11.47 32.39 -8.83
N HIS A 415 11.02 32.34 -7.58
CA HIS A 415 10.23 33.40 -6.95
C HIS A 415 11.05 34.32 -6.04
N GLY A 416 12.39 34.28 -6.15
CA GLY A 416 13.34 35.06 -5.35
C GLY A 416 14.33 35.88 -6.16
N SER A 417 13.99 36.30 -7.40
CA SER A 417 14.82 37.28 -8.14
C SER A 417 13.98 38.44 -8.62
#